data_c3f35e18e259bdd03ac663a1813adc77
#
_entry.id   c3f35e18e259bdd03ac663a1813adc77
#
_cell.length_a   1.000
_cell.length_b   1.000
_cell.length_c   1.000
_cell.angle_alpha   90.00
_cell.angle_beta   90.00
_cell.angle_gamma   90.00
#
_symmetry.space_group_name_H-M   'P 1'
#
loop_
_entity.id
_entity.type
_entity.pdbx_description
1 polymer ?
#
loop_
_entity_poly.entity_id
_entity_poly.type
_entity_poly.pdbx_seq_one_letter_code
_entity_poly.pdbx_strand_id
1 'polypeptide(L)'
;MNDAANSIATIVATRVFSPTMAVLWAAFWNFAAIFIFGVSVAHTMGEGIVEASRINEYLIFAALIGSVIWVWLCTHFGMPISVSHALIGGLIGPVWFTFGSDALVASGIIKIAVFIVLSPLIGMILGFFTMCLTMLIFRRKHPLKVEGLFKGLQLFSSAIFSLGHGANDAQKTMGIIAILLYSVAGSNTFVSEYLYENTGSFHVPVWLIVTCYSVIALGTIVGGKKVIKTLGDGLARLKPVQGFCAETSGALTLMGTAVLGIPVSTTHTITGAIIGVG
;
A
#
# COMPACT_ATOMS: atom_id res chain seq x y z
N MET A 1 -7.55 3.73 6.10
CA MET A 1 -7.99 5.13 6.28
C MET A 1 -6.83 6.11 6.11
N ASN A 2 -5.70 5.95 6.79
CA ASN A 2 -4.55 6.87 6.64
C ASN A 2 -3.98 6.85 5.22
N ASP A 3 -3.82 5.67 4.63
CA ASP A 3 -3.25 5.51 3.29
C ASP A 3 -4.23 5.86 2.14
N ALA A 4 -5.50 6.14 2.45
CA ALA A 4 -6.45 6.65 1.45
C ALA A 4 -5.93 7.95 0.79
N ALA A 5 -5.17 8.77 1.54
CA ALA A 5 -4.51 9.96 1.03
C ALA A 5 -3.61 9.67 -0.18
N ASN A 6 -2.88 8.57 -0.14
CA ASN A 6 -1.88 8.24 -1.15
C ASN A 6 -2.48 8.11 -2.55
N SER A 7 -3.70 7.52 -2.63
CA SER A 7 -4.38 7.29 -3.91
C SER A 7 -5.13 8.51 -4.45
N ILE A 8 -5.40 9.52 -3.61
CA ILE A 8 -6.25 10.66 -4.01
C ILE A 8 -5.55 12.01 -3.95
N ALA A 9 -4.42 12.12 -3.23
CA ALA A 9 -3.75 13.40 -2.98
C ALA A 9 -3.39 14.14 -4.26
N THR A 10 -2.76 13.47 -5.18
CA THR A 10 -2.27 14.04 -6.44
C THR A 10 -3.41 14.52 -7.34
N ILE A 11 -4.43 13.69 -7.57
CA ILE A 11 -5.55 14.00 -8.45
C ILE A 11 -6.47 15.11 -7.89
N VAL A 12 -6.53 15.23 -6.56
CA VAL A 12 -7.23 16.33 -5.88
C VAL A 12 -6.40 17.62 -5.93
N ALA A 13 -5.08 17.54 -5.67
CA ALA A 13 -4.17 18.68 -5.71
C ALA A 13 -4.11 19.33 -7.10
N THR A 14 -4.16 18.53 -8.15
CA THR A 14 -4.21 18.99 -9.54
C THR A 14 -5.59 19.45 -10.01
N ARG A 15 -6.62 19.29 -9.18
CA ARG A 15 -8.02 19.64 -9.47
C ARG A 15 -8.58 18.92 -10.72
N VAL A 16 -8.11 17.71 -10.99
CA VAL A 16 -8.65 16.89 -12.09
C VAL A 16 -9.98 16.30 -11.70
N PHE A 17 -10.11 15.81 -10.45
CA PHE A 17 -11.36 15.37 -9.87
C PHE A 17 -11.75 16.23 -8.66
N SER A 18 -13.07 16.31 -8.44
CA SER A 18 -13.58 16.73 -7.13
C SER A 18 -13.15 15.69 -6.09
N PRO A 19 -12.98 16.10 -4.82
CA PRO A 19 -12.55 15.19 -3.77
C PRO A 19 -13.41 13.92 -3.65
N THR A 20 -14.73 14.05 -3.75
CA THR A 20 -15.65 12.90 -3.69
C THR A 20 -15.45 11.94 -4.85
N MET A 21 -15.30 12.46 -6.07
CA MET A 21 -15.03 11.64 -7.26
C MET A 21 -13.68 10.94 -7.17
N ALA A 22 -12.65 11.63 -6.66
CA ALA A 22 -11.33 11.04 -6.47
C ALA A 22 -11.36 9.84 -5.50
N VAL A 23 -12.13 9.95 -4.42
CA VAL A 23 -12.31 8.87 -3.43
C VAL A 23 -13.02 7.67 -4.04
N LEU A 24 -14.11 7.88 -4.77
CA LEU A 24 -14.85 6.79 -5.42
C LEU A 24 -14.01 6.11 -6.51
N TRP A 25 -13.28 6.90 -7.28
CA TRP A 25 -12.36 6.42 -8.30
C TRP A 25 -11.26 5.54 -7.71
N ALA A 26 -10.58 6.03 -6.67
CA ALA A 26 -9.53 5.29 -6.00
C ALA A 26 -10.07 4.01 -5.34
N ALA A 27 -11.23 4.07 -4.66
CA ALA A 27 -11.85 2.91 -4.04
C ALA A 27 -12.19 1.81 -5.05
N PHE A 28 -12.74 2.20 -6.21
CA PHE A 28 -13.04 1.27 -7.29
C PHE A 28 -11.77 0.56 -7.79
N TRP A 29 -10.70 1.30 -8.07
CA TRP A 29 -9.48 0.71 -8.59
C TRP A 29 -8.68 -0.05 -7.52
N ASN A 30 -8.74 0.36 -6.25
CA ASN A 30 -8.19 -0.44 -5.14
C ASN A 30 -8.88 -1.81 -5.06
N PHE A 31 -10.20 -1.88 -5.23
CA PHE A 31 -10.93 -3.15 -5.29
C PHE A 31 -10.60 -3.95 -6.56
N ALA A 32 -10.56 -3.28 -7.71
CA ALA A 32 -10.30 -3.93 -9.01
C ALA A 32 -8.94 -4.63 -9.08
N ALA A 33 -8.00 -4.29 -8.19
CA ALA A 33 -6.71 -4.96 -8.09
C ALA A 33 -6.81 -6.47 -7.82
N ILE A 34 -7.92 -6.94 -7.22
CA ILE A 34 -8.20 -8.37 -7.00
C ILE A 34 -8.17 -9.20 -8.31
N PHE A 35 -8.55 -8.60 -9.43
CA PHE A 35 -8.65 -9.29 -10.72
C PHE A 35 -7.34 -9.34 -11.49
N ILE A 36 -6.33 -8.57 -11.06
CA ILE A 36 -5.08 -8.35 -11.81
C ILE A 36 -3.88 -8.94 -11.09
N PHE A 37 -3.84 -8.82 -9.77
CA PHE A 37 -2.69 -9.22 -8.97
C PHE A 37 -2.95 -10.53 -8.21
N GLY A 38 -1.91 -11.36 -8.12
CA GLY A 38 -1.89 -12.52 -7.24
C GLY A 38 -1.71 -12.11 -5.76
N VAL A 39 -1.25 -13.04 -4.95
CA VAL A 39 -1.09 -12.90 -3.49
C VAL A 39 0.38 -12.94 -3.03
N SER A 40 1.31 -12.55 -3.89
CA SER A 40 2.75 -12.65 -3.63
C SER A 40 3.21 -11.84 -2.41
N VAL A 41 2.65 -10.64 -2.21
CA VAL A 41 2.94 -9.82 -1.02
C VAL A 41 2.36 -10.46 0.23
N ALA A 42 1.17 -11.09 0.15
CA ALA A 42 0.56 -11.79 1.26
C ALA A 42 1.41 -13.00 1.71
N HIS A 43 1.99 -13.75 0.77
CA HIS A 43 2.94 -14.82 1.10
C HIS A 43 4.17 -14.28 1.85
N THR A 44 4.77 -13.18 1.39
CA THR A 44 5.91 -12.57 2.07
C THR A 44 5.54 -12.08 3.48
N MET A 45 4.34 -11.52 3.64
CA MET A 45 3.85 -11.08 4.95
C MET A 45 3.54 -12.23 5.90
N GLY A 46 3.04 -13.35 5.37
CA GLY A 46 2.70 -14.53 6.16
C GLY A 46 3.95 -15.34 6.58
N GLU A 47 4.75 -15.76 5.63
CA GLU A 47 5.87 -16.68 5.88
C GLU A 47 7.27 -16.04 5.80
N GLY A 48 7.36 -14.84 5.22
CA GLY A 48 8.63 -14.20 4.93
C GLY A 48 9.20 -13.33 6.06
N ILE A 49 8.50 -13.14 7.17
CA ILE A 49 8.92 -12.27 8.29
C ILE A 49 9.17 -13.07 9.55
N VAL A 50 8.28 -14.02 9.85
CA VAL A 50 8.29 -14.84 11.06
C VAL A 50 8.08 -16.29 10.67
N GLU A 51 8.71 -17.21 11.38
CA GLU A 51 8.45 -18.64 11.22
C GLU A 51 6.99 -18.97 11.56
N ALA A 52 6.26 -19.57 10.62
CA ALA A 52 4.84 -19.91 10.77
C ALA A 52 4.56 -20.79 12.01
N SER A 53 5.50 -21.68 12.35
CA SER A 53 5.41 -22.58 13.52
C SER A 53 5.42 -21.86 14.88
N ARG A 54 5.87 -20.60 14.90
CA ARG A 54 5.95 -19.78 16.13
C ARG A 54 4.75 -18.85 16.29
N ILE A 55 3.91 -18.73 15.28
CA ILE A 55 2.73 -17.85 15.30
C ILE A 55 1.61 -18.49 16.13
N ASN A 56 0.97 -17.68 16.97
CA ASN A 56 -0.27 -18.00 17.66
C ASN A 56 -1.18 -16.76 17.76
N GLU A 57 -2.41 -16.97 18.23
CA GLU A 57 -3.42 -15.91 18.32
C GLU A 57 -3.00 -14.76 19.24
N TYR A 58 -2.29 -15.04 20.33
CA TYR A 58 -1.85 -14.00 21.29
C TYR A 58 -0.78 -13.09 20.69
N LEU A 59 0.15 -13.65 19.90
CA LEU A 59 1.18 -12.87 19.21
C LEU A 59 0.58 -11.98 18.14
N ILE A 60 -0.36 -12.50 17.36
CA ILE A 60 -1.06 -11.68 16.34
C ILE A 60 -1.90 -10.60 17.01
N PHE A 61 -2.59 -10.92 18.11
CA PHE A 61 -3.35 -9.92 18.87
C PHE A 61 -2.44 -8.82 19.43
N ALA A 62 -1.30 -9.15 20.02
CA ALA A 62 -0.30 -8.19 20.48
C ALA A 62 0.26 -7.34 19.33
N ALA A 63 0.55 -7.97 18.18
CA ALA A 63 1.01 -7.28 16.97
C ALA A 63 0.01 -6.23 16.47
N LEU A 64 -1.26 -6.60 16.42
CA LEU A 64 -2.33 -5.70 15.99
C LEU A 64 -2.54 -4.55 16.98
N ILE A 65 -2.58 -4.82 18.28
CA ILE A 65 -2.70 -3.78 19.32
C ILE A 65 -1.52 -2.81 19.22
N GLY A 66 -0.29 -3.30 19.16
CA GLY A 66 0.90 -2.46 19.05
C GLY A 66 0.86 -1.58 17.78
N SER A 67 0.49 -2.16 16.64
CA SER A 67 0.36 -1.44 15.38
C SER A 67 -0.73 -0.36 15.45
N VAL A 68 -1.90 -0.68 16.00
CA VAL A 68 -3.03 0.25 16.11
C VAL A 68 -2.69 1.40 17.05
N ILE A 69 -2.13 1.10 18.23
CA ILE A 69 -1.70 2.15 19.19
C ILE A 69 -0.67 3.06 18.54
N TRP A 70 0.34 2.51 17.87
CA TRP A 70 1.38 3.30 17.21
C TRP A 70 0.82 4.21 16.11
N VAL A 71 -0.02 3.65 15.23
CA VAL A 71 -0.68 4.42 14.18
C VAL A 71 -1.58 5.51 14.75
N TRP A 72 -2.33 5.20 15.81
CA TRP A 72 -3.21 6.16 16.47
C TRP A 72 -2.41 7.30 17.11
N LEU A 73 -1.34 6.99 17.86
CA LEU A 73 -0.46 8.00 18.47
C LEU A 73 0.14 8.92 17.42
N CYS A 74 0.76 8.36 16.38
CA CYS A 74 1.38 9.17 15.31
C CYS A 74 0.36 10.05 14.60
N THR A 75 -0.84 9.51 14.33
CA THR A 75 -1.92 10.28 13.70
C THR A 75 -2.43 11.39 14.62
N HIS A 76 -2.51 11.12 15.93
CA HIS A 76 -2.96 12.13 16.92
C HIS A 76 -1.98 13.30 17.01
N PHE A 77 -0.67 13.02 16.99
CA PHE A 77 0.38 14.05 17.03
C PHE A 77 0.72 14.63 15.65
N GLY A 78 0.01 14.26 14.58
CA GLY A 78 0.25 14.75 13.23
C GLY A 78 1.59 14.30 12.62
N MET A 79 2.19 13.23 13.15
CA MET A 79 3.44 12.69 12.62
C MET A 79 3.15 11.85 11.36
N PRO A 80 3.91 12.10 10.25
CA PRO A 80 3.78 11.27 9.06
C PRO A 80 4.24 9.85 9.37
N ILE A 81 3.41 8.87 9.01
CA ILE A 81 3.64 7.45 9.33
C ILE A 81 3.37 6.57 8.12
N SER A 82 4.10 5.46 8.05
CA SER A 82 3.77 4.33 7.19
C SER A 82 3.03 3.26 8.01
N VAL A 83 1.77 3.02 7.69
CA VAL A 83 0.96 1.95 8.31
C VAL A 83 1.59 0.58 8.03
N SER A 84 2.19 0.41 6.85
CA SER A 84 2.89 -0.82 6.48
C SER A 84 4.05 -1.13 7.44
N HIS A 85 4.87 -0.14 7.76
CA HIS A 85 6.00 -0.33 8.68
C HIS A 85 5.52 -0.54 10.11
N ALA A 86 4.44 0.14 10.53
CA ALA A 86 3.83 -0.09 11.83
C ALA A 86 3.33 -1.53 11.98
N LEU A 87 2.72 -2.08 10.93
CA LEU A 87 2.20 -3.44 10.92
C LEU A 87 3.33 -4.49 10.98
N ILE A 88 4.40 -4.27 10.21
CA ILE A 88 5.58 -5.16 10.18
C ILE A 88 6.32 -5.10 11.53
N GLY A 89 6.55 -3.91 12.06
CA GLY A 89 7.19 -3.74 13.37
C GLY A 89 6.35 -4.31 14.52
N GLY A 90 5.02 -4.14 14.42
CA GLY A 90 4.06 -4.72 15.35
C GLY A 90 4.09 -6.25 15.34
N LEU A 91 4.36 -6.88 14.19
CA LEU A 91 4.52 -8.34 14.09
C LEU A 91 5.87 -8.81 14.63
N ILE A 92 6.95 -8.11 14.30
CA ILE A 92 8.32 -8.45 14.73
C ILE A 92 8.46 -8.33 16.25
N GLY A 93 7.93 -7.26 16.87
CA GLY A 93 8.13 -6.95 18.28
C GLY A 93 7.73 -8.08 19.25
N PRO A 94 6.48 -8.53 19.27
CA PRO A 94 6.03 -9.61 20.14
C PRO A 94 6.76 -10.93 19.90
N VAL A 95 7.05 -11.25 18.65
CA VAL A 95 7.76 -12.48 18.28
C VAL A 95 9.19 -12.46 18.81
N TRP A 96 9.91 -11.35 18.60
CA TRP A 96 11.28 -11.18 19.08
C TRP A 96 11.32 -11.20 20.63
N PHE A 97 10.36 -10.56 21.28
CA PHE A 97 10.29 -10.57 22.74
C PHE A 97 10.08 -11.98 23.30
N THR A 98 9.25 -12.79 22.63
CA THR A 98 8.86 -14.12 23.12
C THR A 98 9.89 -15.21 22.79
N PHE A 99 10.44 -15.18 21.58
CA PHE A 99 11.27 -16.28 21.04
C PHE A 99 12.70 -15.85 20.65
N GLY A 100 13.03 -14.56 20.77
CA GLY A 100 14.32 -14.05 20.32
C GLY A 100 14.40 -13.90 18.79
N SER A 101 15.64 -13.73 18.30
CA SER A 101 15.94 -13.53 16.88
C SER A 101 15.71 -14.78 16.02
N ASP A 102 15.74 -15.96 16.63
CA ASP A 102 15.72 -17.24 15.92
C ASP A 102 14.36 -17.56 15.27
N ALA A 103 13.30 -16.90 15.76
CA ALA A 103 11.96 -17.00 15.18
C ALA A 103 11.73 -16.02 14.02
N LEU A 104 12.70 -15.16 13.73
CA LEU A 104 12.62 -14.15 12.69
C LEU A 104 13.30 -14.59 11.40
N VAL A 105 12.62 -14.40 10.27
CA VAL A 105 13.17 -14.69 8.94
C VAL A 105 14.04 -13.52 8.49
N ALA A 106 15.33 -13.58 8.79
CA ALA A 106 16.29 -12.49 8.55
C ALA A 106 16.29 -12.02 7.09
N SER A 107 16.21 -12.91 6.12
CA SER A 107 16.20 -12.58 4.69
C SER A 107 15.02 -11.70 4.30
N GLY A 108 13.83 -12.00 4.82
CA GLY A 108 12.63 -11.19 4.58
C GLY A 108 12.69 -9.83 5.25
N ILE A 109 13.16 -9.76 6.50
CA ILE A 109 13.32 -8.51 7.23
C ILE A 109 14.35 -7.60 6.54
N ILE A 110 15.50 -8.14 6.12
CA ILE A 110 16.52 -7.38 5.39
C ILE A 110 15.95 -6.87 4.06
N LYS A 111 15.22 -7.71 3.32
CA LYS A 111 14.55 -7.31 2.09
C LYS A 111 13.61 -6.11 2.32
N ILE A 112 12.79 -6.17 3.35
CA ILE A 112 11.88 -5.07 3.71
C ILE A 112 12.67 -3.83 4.12
N ALA A 113 13.69 -3.95 4.97
CA ALA A 113 14.52 -2.84 5.43
C ALA A 113 15.21 -2.12 4.27
N VAL A 114 15.74 -2.86 3.29
CA VAL A 114 16.33 -2.28 2.07
C VAL A 114 15.27 -1.51 1.28
N PHE A 115 14.07 -2.04 1.14
CA PHE A 115 13.00 -1.37 0.38
C PHE A 115 12.33 -0.20 1.10
N ILE A 116 12.56 -0.01 2.42
CA ILE A 116 12.19 1.24 3.11
C ILE A 116 12.88 2.44 2.46
N VAL A 117 14.15 2.27 2.08
CA VAL A 117 14.96 3.32 1.44
C VAL A 117 14.83 3.25 -0.09
N LEU A 118 14.85 2.06 -0.65
CA LEU A 118 14.91 1.88 -2.09
C LEU A 118 13.59 2.27 -2.79
N SER A 119 12.42 2.00 -2.19
CA SER A 119 11.14 2.31 -2.85
C SER A 119 10.90 3.81 -3.06
N PRO A 120 11.15 4.72 -2.10
CA PRO A 120 11.05 6.15 -2.36
C PRO A 120 12.14 6.65 -3.33
N LEU A 121 13.34 6.08 -3.30
CA LEU A 121 14.40 6.44 -4.25
C LEU A 121 14.03 6.03 -5.68
N ILE A 122 13.52 4.84 -5.89
CA ILE A 122 13.03 4.40 -7.20
C ILE A 122 11.90 5.32 -7.67
N GLY A 123 10.93 5.61 -6.80
CA GLY A 123 9.84 6.54 -7.11
C GLY A 123 10.36 7.92 -7.53
N MET A 124 11.34 8.46 -6.80
CA MET A 124 11.96 9.75 -7.08
C MET A 124 12.73 9.74 -8.41
N ILE A 125 13.56 8.75 -8.65
CA ILE A 125 14.34 8.62 -9.89
C ILE A 125 13.40 8.48 -11.10
N LEU A 126 12.41 7.60 -11.01
CA LEU A 126 11.42 7.43 -12.07
C LEU A 126 10.59 8.72 -12.28
N GLY A 127 10.22 9.41 -11.17
CA GLY A 127 9.53 10.69 -11.21
C GLY A 127 10.33 11.74 -12.00
N PHE A 128 11.59 11.88 -11.65
CA PHE A 128 12.51 12.79 -12.35
C PHE A 128 12.62 12.46 -13.85
N PHE A 129 12.89 11.21 -14.19
CA PHE A 129 13.05 10.83 -15.61
C PHE A 129 11.74 10.94 -16.39
N THR A 130 10.59 10.55 -15.84
CA THR A 130 9.29 10.71 -16.51
C THR A 130 8.95 12.17 -16.72
N MET A 131 9.25 13.04 -15.74
CA MET A 131 9.05 14.48 -15.87
C MET A 131 9.97 15.09 -16.94
N CYS A 132 11.27 14.78 -16.93
CA CYS A 132 12.22 15.22 -17.93
C CYS A 132 11.79 14.78 -19.35
N LEU A 133 11.43 13.52 -19.52
CA LEU A 133 10.96 12.98 -20.79
C LEU A 133 9.69 13.71 -21.28
N THR A 134 8.73 13.90 -20.37
CA THR A 134 7.50 14.61 -20.67
C THR A 134 7.78 16.05 -21.12
N MET A 135 8.64 16.78 -20.40
CA MET A 135 9.04 18.13 -20.78
C MET A 135 9.74 18.17 -22.13
N LEU A 136 10.61 17.20 -22.43
CA LEU A 136 11.30 17.11 -23.71
C LEU A 136 10.33 16.90 -24.87
N ILE A 137 9.36 15.98 -24.71
CA ILE A 137 8.36 15.66 -25.73
C ILE A 137 7.45 16.87 -26.02
N PHE A 138 6.99 17.55 -24.96
CA PHE A 138 5.99 18.61 -25.07
C PHE A 138 6.57 20.03 -25.10
N ARG A 139 7.89 20.22 -25.12
CA ARG A 139 8.57 21.53 -25.06
C ARG A 139 8.10 22.54 -26.09
N ARG A 140 7.61 22.07 -27.25
CA ARG A 140 7.14 22.91 -28.37
C ARG A 140 5.63 23.06 -28.43
N LYS A 141 4.89 22.49 -27.48
CA LYS A 141 3.42 22.54 -27.46
C LYS A 141 2.92 23.68 -26.60
N HIS A 142 1.76 24.22 -26.96
CA HIS A 142 1.13 25.28 -26.18
C HIS A 142 0.73 24.77 -24.76
N PRO A 143 1.07 25.50 -23.67
CA PRO A 143 0.85 25.05 -22.30
C PRO A 143 -0.58 24.64 -21.97
N LEU A 144 -1.59 25.39 -22.46
CA LEU A 144 -3.00 25.07 -22.21
C LEU A 144 -3.45 23.74 -22.87
N LYS A 145 -2.90 23.42 -24.06
CA LYS A 145 -3.17 22.14 -24.72
C LYS A 145 -2.52 20.98 -23.97
N VAL A 146 -1.32 21.19 -23.45
CA VAL A 146 -0.60 20.22 -22.63
C VAL A 146 -1.38 19.96 -21.33
N GLU A 147 -1.81 21.02 -20.66
CA GLU A 147 -2.60 20.88 -19.42
C GLU A 147 -3.89 20.09 -19.63
N GLY A 148 -4.65 20.39 -20.70
CA GLY A 148 -5.88 19.67 -21.04
C GLY A 148 -5.63 18.18 -21.31
N LEU A 149 -4.57 17.85 -22.06
CA LEU A 149 -4.17 16.48 -22.33
C LEU A 149 -3.81 15.72 -21.02
N PHE A 150 -3.00 16.35 -20.17
CA PHE A 150 -2.53 15.71 -18.94
C PHE A 150 -3.61 15.56 -17.87
N LYS A 151 -4.67 16.38 -17.89
CA LYS A 151 -5.87 16.11 -17.09
C LYS A 151 -6.50 14.76 -17.45
N GLY A 152 -6.60 14.44 -18.73
CA GLY A 152 -7.11 13.13 -19.19
C GLY A 152 -6.15 11.98 -18.88
N LEU A 153 -4.86 12.15 -19.13
CA LEU A 153 -3.83 11.15 -18.84
C LEU A 153 -3.70 10.86 -17.34
N GLN A 154 -3.92 11.86 -16.49
CA GLN A 154 -3.88 11.69 -15.05
C GLN A 154 -5.03 10.84 -14.52
N LEU A 155 -6.19 10.80 -15.16
CA LEU A 155 -7.24 9.83 -14.82
C LEU A 155 -6.74 8.40 -14.98
N PHE A 156 -5.99 8.16 -16.05
CA PHE A 156 -5.43 6.84 -16.29
C PHE A 156 -4.30 6.49 -15.31
N SER A 157 -3.35 7.41 -15.08
CA SER A 157 -2.25 7.16 -14.14
C SER A 157 -2.74 6.97 -12.71
N SER A 158 -3.75 7.73 -12.27
CA SER A 158 -4.35 7.57 -10.95
C SER A 158 -5.08 6.23 -10.78
N ALA A 159 -5.70 5.72 -11.84
CA ALA A 159 -6.30 4.38 -11.84
C ALA A 159 -5.22 3.30 -11.63
N ILE A 160 -4.13 3.35 -12.41
CA ILE A 160 -3.03 2.39 -12.31
C ILE A 160 -2.32 2.51 -10.96
N PHE A 161 -2.14 3.72 -10.45
CA PHE A 161 -1.58 3.94 -9.12
C PHE A 161 -2.46 3.33 -8.02
N SER A 162 -3.78 3.54 -8.09
CA SER A 162 -4.74 2.95 -7.14
C SER A 162 -4.77 1.42 -7.23
N LEU A 163 -4.64 0.83 -8.42
CA LEU A 163 -4.46 -0.61 -8.59
C LEU A 163 -3.21 -1.11 -7.85
N GLY A 164 -2.07 -0.48 -8.05
CA GLY A 164 -0.82 -0.83 -7.38
C GLY A 164 -0.88 -0.63 -5.86
N HIS A 165 -1.57 0.42 -5.41
CA HIS A 165 -1.83 0.68 -3.99
C HIS A 165 -2.69 -0.43 -3.37
N GLY A 166 -3.84 -0.76 -3.97
CA GLY A 166 -4.70 -1.85 -3.50
C GLY A 166 -3.97 -3.19 -3.44
N ALA A 167 -3.19 -3.51 -4.49
CA ALA A 167 -2.42 -4.74 -4.56
C ALA A 167 -1.37 -4.86 -3.44
N ASN A 168 -0.72 -3.77 -3.05
CA ASN A 168 0.24 -3.80 -1.95
C ASN A 168 -0.45 -3.83 -0.58
N ASP A 169 -1.37 -2.91 -0.32
CA ASP A 169 -1.85 -2.68 1.04
C ASP A 169 -2.89 -3.70 1.50
N ALA A 170 -3.77 -4.20 0.61
CA ALA A 170 -4.69 -5.27 0.96
C ALA A 170 -3.95 -6.57 1.33
N GLN A 171 -2.90 -6.90 0.58
CA GLN A 171 -2.17 -8.14 0.77
C GLN A 171 -1.35 -8.19 2.07
N LYS A 172 -0.95 -7.05 2.66
CA LYS A 172 -0.23 -7.04 3.94
C LYS A 172 -1.08 -7.56 5.09
N THR A 173 -2.29 -7.06 5.23
CA THR A 173 -3.25 -7.56 6.24
C THR A 173 -3.69 -8.98 5.92
N MET A 174 -3.91 -9.28 4.65
CA MET A 174 -4.26 -10.61 4.14
C MET A 174 -3.22 -11.67 4.57
N GLY A 175 -1.93 -11.39 4.42
CA GLY A 175 -0.85 -12.29 4.84
C GLY A 175 -0.84 -12.56 6.34
N ILE A 176 -1.08 -11.54 7.18
CA ILE A 176 -1.14 -11.70 8.65
C ILE A 176 -2.36 -12.52 9.08
N ILE A 177 -3.52 -12.32 8.45
CA ILE A 177 -4.70 -13.12 8.76
C ILE A 177 -4.50 -14.56 8.26
N ALA A 178 -3.95 -14.75 7.06
CA ALA A 178 -3.72 -16.07 6.51
C ALA A 178 -2.76 -16.90 7.36
N ILE A 179 -1.65 -16.30 7.88
CA ILE A 179 -0.72 -17.02 8.74
C ILE A 179 -1.32 -17.39 10.10
N LEU A 180 -2.20 -16.53 10.64
CA LEU A 180 -2.97 -16.88 11.85
C LEU A 180 -3.87 -18.07 11.58
N LEU A 181 -4.65 -18.06 10.50
CA LEU A 181 -5.53 -19.16 10.14
C LEU A 181 -4.74 -20.46 9.94
N TYR A 182 -3.62 -20.40 9.24
CA TYR A 182 -2.72 -21.54 9.03
C TYR A 182 -2.20 -22.10 10.36
N SER A 183 -1.77 -21.25 11.28
CA SER A 183 -1.23 -21.68 12.57
C SER A 183 -2.28 -22.35 13.47
N VAL A 184 -3.53 -21.92 13.39
CA VAL A 184 -4.63 -22.41 14.24
C VAL A 184 -5.37 -23.58 13.59
N ALA A 185 -5.35 -23.74 12.28
CA ALA A 185 -6.07 -24.79 11.56
C ALA A 185 -5.68 -26.21 11.98
N GLY A 186 -4.44 -26.43 12.43
CA GLY A 186 -3.99 -27.73 12.95
C GLY A 186 -4.61 -28.15 14.28
N SER A 187 -5.10 -27.20 15.08
CA SER A 187 -5.63 -27.43 16.43
C SER A 187 -7.13 -27.13 16.57
N ASN A 188 -7.73 -26.45 15.60
CA ASN A 188 -9.12 -26.00 15.66
C ASN A 188 -9.93 -26.54 14.48
N THR A 189 -10.84 -27.47 14.76
CA THR A 189 -11.70 -28.13 13.75
C THR A 189 -12.58 -27.14 13.00
N PHE A 190 -13.11 -26.11 13.65
CA PHE A 190 -13.92 -25.10 12.97
C PHE A 190 -13.10 -24.31 11.94
N VAL A 191 -11.86 -23.93 12.29
CA VAL A 191 -10.98 -23.20 11.37
C VAL A 191 -10.62 -24.07 10.18
N SER A 192 -10.24 -25.33 10.40
CA SER A 192 -9.86 -26.25 9.32
C SER A 192 -11.03 -26.67 8.41
N GLU A 193 -12.25 -26.68 8.93
CA GLU A 193 -13.42 -27.09 8.17
C GLU A 193 -14.07 -25.94 7.38
N TYR A 194 -14.12 -24.74 7.96
CA TYR A 194 -14.91 -23.63 7.42
C TYR A 194 -14.09 -22.42 6.94
N LEU A 195 -12.90 -22.19 7.47
CA LEU A 195 -12.16 -20.97 7.23
C LEU A 195 -10.86 -21.18 6.45
N TYR A 196 -10.18 -22.30 6.68
CA TYR A 196 -8.87 -22.55 6.12
C TYR A 196 -8.65 -24.04 5.83
N GLU A 197 -8.69 -24.40 4.56
CA GLU A 197 -8.43 -25.77 4.12
C GLU A 197 -6.97 -26.16 4.42
N ASN A 198 -6.77 -27.20 5.22
CA ASN A 198 -5.43 -27.65 5.60
C ASN A 198 -4.81 -28.50 4.48
N THR A 199 -4.22 -27.85 3.50
CA THR A 199 -3.53 -28.49 2.37
C THR A 199 -2.09 -28.87 2.69
N GLY A 200 -1.62 -28.67 3.93
CA GLY A 200 -0.23 -28.88 4.34
C GLY A 200 0.74 -27.77 3.89
N SER A 201 0.28 -26.78 3.16
CA SER A 201 1.07 -25.64 2.72
C SER A 201 0.32 -24.33 2.98
N PHE A 202 1.08 -23.24 3.20
CA PHE A 202 0.49 -21.92 3.36
C PHE A 202 -0.18 -21.47 2.05
N HIS A 203 -1.43 -21.04 2.17
CA HIS A 203 -2.18 -20.41 1.09
C HIS A 203 -3.08 -19.30 1.61
N VAL A 204 -3.66 -18.52 0.71
CA VAL A 204 -4.58 -17.45 1.06
C VAL A 204 -5.98 -17.82 0.56
N PRO A 205 -6.95 -18.05 1.45
CA PRO A 205 -8.32 -18.40 1.07
C PRO A 205 -8.99 -17.29 0.23
N VAL A 206 -9.78 -17.69 -0.76
CA VAL A 206 -10.44 -16.74 -1.68
C VAL A 206 -11.36 -15.76 -0.95
N TRP A 207 -12.10 -16.24 0.06
CA TRP A 207 -12.97 -15.37 0.87
C TRP A 207 -12.18 -14.25 1.57
N LEU A 208 -10.95 -14.56 2.04
CA LEU A 208 -10.07 -13.59 2.69
C LEU A 208 -9.57 -12.55 1.68
N ILE A 209 -9.24 -12.99 0.46
CA ILE A 209 -8.85 -12.08 -0.64
C ILE A 209 -9.97 -11.07 -0.89
N VAL A 210 -11.19 -11.56 -1.14
CA VAL A 210 -12.36 -10.71 -1.41
C VAL A 210 -12.62 -9.75 -0.24
N THR A 211 -12.55 -10.26 1.00
CA THR A 211 -12.79 -9.45 2.19
C THR A 211 -11.77 -8.33 2.33
N CYS A 212 -10.46 -8.62 2.20
CA CYS A 212 -9.41 -7.61 2.34
C CYS A 212 -9.51 -6.51 1.26
N TYR A 213 -9.77 -6.87 0.00
CA TYR A 213 -9.96 -5.88 -1.06
C TYR A 213 -11.26 -5.07 -0.87
N SER A 214 -12.31 -5.66 -0.35
CA SER A 214 -13.54 -4.93 -0.01
C SER A 214 -13.31 -3.94 1.13
N VAL A 215 -12.61 -4.36 2.17
CA VAL A 215 -12.31 -3.51 3.34
C VAL A 215 -11.39 -2.34 2.97
N ILE A 216 -10.37 -2.53 2.11
CA ILE A 216 -9.53 -1.40 1.68
C ILE A 216 -10.32 -0.41 0.83
N ALA A 217 -11.23 -0.87 -0.05
CA ALA A 217 -12.08 0.00 -0.84
C ALA A 217 -13.03 0.83 0.06
N LEU A 218 -13.72 0.17 0.99
CA LEU A 218 -14.57 0.85 1.98
C LEU A 218 -13.77 1.79 2.87
N GLY A 219 -12.59 1.39 3.31
CA GLY A 219 -11.66 2.21 4.09
C GLY A 219 -11.21 3.46 3.33
N THR A 220 -11.03 3.37 2.01
CA THR A 220 -10.73 4.50 1.13
C THR A 220 -11.91 5.48 1.07
N ILE A 221 -13.15 4.98 0.96
CA ILE A 221 -14.35 5.82 0.95
C ILE A 221 -14.52 6.57 2.27
N VAL A 222 -14.38 5.89 3.40
CA VAL A 222 -14.55 6.48 4.74
C VAL A 222 -13.39 7.41 5.09
N GLY A 223 -12.15 6.98 4.83
CA GLY A 223 -10.93 7.73 5.12
C GLY A 223 -10.76 8.96 4.23
N GLY A 224 -11.15 8.86 2.97
CA GLY A 224 -11.02 9.92 1.98
C GLY A 224 -11.73 11.22 2.40
N LYS A 225 -12.88 11.15 3.03
CA LYS A 225 -13.61 12.34 3.53
C LYS A 225 -12.80 13.16 4.56
N LYS A 226 -12.04 12.48 5.42
CA LYS A 226 -11.22 13.15 6.44
C LYS A 226 -9.95 13.75 5.85
N VAL A 227 -9.35 13.06 4.91
CA VAL A 227 -8.16 13.48 4.17
C VAL A 227 -8.42 14.70 3.31
N ILE A 228 -9.59 14.80 2.67
CA ILE A 228 -10.01 15.94 1.87
C ILE A 228 -9.90 17.27 2.68
N LYS A 229 -10.30 17.24 3.95
CA LYS A 229 -10.25 18.42 4.83
C LYS A 229 -8.80 18.85 5.12
N THR A 230 -7.89 17.87 5.27
CA THR A 230 -6.46 18.12 5.56
C THR A 230 -5.70 18.54 4.29
N LEU A 231 -6.07 17.99 3.13
CA LEU A 231 -5.43 18.30 1.85
C LEU A 231 -5.77 19.69 1.32
N GLY A 232 -6.94 20.26 1.73
CA GLY A 232 -7.35 21.62 1.34
C GLY A 232 -6.37 22.69 1.84
N ASP A 233 -5.67 22.43 2.93
CA ASP A 233 -4.88 23.43 3.64
C ASP A 233 -3.35 23.33 3.42
N GLY A 234 -2.81 22.28 2.78
CA GLY A 234 -1.38 22.03 2.85
C GLY A 234 -0.65 21.40 1.64
N LEU A 235 -1.32 21.03 0.56
CA LEU A 235 -0.64 20.40 -0.58
C LEU A 235 0.01 21.43 -1.51
N ALA A 236 1.26 21.16 -1.89
CA ALA A 236 1.93 21.86 -2.98
C ALA A 236 1.02 21.88 -4.21
N ARG A 237 0.95 23.05 -4.89
CA ARG A 237 0.15 23.22 -6.12
C ARG A 237 0.77 22.43 -7.26
N LEU A 238 0.46 21.14 -7.35
CA LEU A 238 0.87 20.28 -8.45
C LEU A 238 0.10 20.66 -9.72
N LYS A 239 0.79 20.70 -10.86
CA LYS A 239 0.18 20.75 -12.16
C LYS A 239 -0.23 19.36 -12.63
N PRO A 240 -1.25 19.21 -13.52
CA PRO A 240 -1.68 17.90 -14.02
C PRO A 240 -0.54 17.06 -14.63
N VAL A 241 0.43 17.69 -15.31
CA VAL A 241 1.61 16.99 -15.83
C VAL A 241 2.48 16.40 -14.73
N GLN A 242 2.68 17.12 -13.63
CA GLN A 242 3.43 16.64 -12.47
C GLN A 242 2.68 15.49 -11.77
N GLY A 243 1.35 15.65 -11.59
CA GLY A 243 0.50 14.59 -11.04
C GLY A 243 0.58 13.31 -11.86
N PHE A 244 0.43 13.40 -13.16
CA PHE A 244 0.59 12.27 -14.08
C PHE A 244 1.95 11.58 -13.96
N CYS A 245 3.04 12.35 -13.97
CA CYS A 245 4.40 11.79 -13.86
C CYS A 245 4.63 11.12 -12.49
N ALA A 246 4.18 11.74 -11.40
CA ALA A 246 4.31 11.18 -10.05
C ALA A 246 3.50 9.88 -9.89
N GLU A 247 2.22 9.88 -10.32
CA GLU A 247 1.36 8.69 -10.25
C GLU A 247 1.89 7.57 -11.14
N THR A 248 2.35 7.86 -12.36
CA THR A 248 2.93 6.86 -13.26
C THR A 248 4.17 6.22 -12.62
N SER A 249 5.06 7.02 -12.07
CA SER A 249 6.30 6.54 -11.43
C SER A 249 6.02 5.75 -10.15
N GLY A 250 5.09 6.23 -9.33
CA GLY A 250 4.63 5.52 -8.16
C GLY A 250 3.95 4.20 -8.53
N ALA A 251 3.09 4.20 -9.55
CA ALA A 251 2.41 3.00 -10.05
C ALA A 251 3.40 1.94 -10.54
N LEU A 252 4.38 2.31 -11.35
CA LEU A 252 5.42 1.39 -11.84
C LEU A 252 6.19 0.76 -10.67
N THR A 253 6.54 1.56 -9.66
CA THR A 253 7.23 1.07 -8.46
C THR A 253 6.34 0.10 -7.67
N LEU A 254 5.08 0.46 -7.40
CA LEU A 254 4.17 -0.36 -6.61
C LEU A 254 3.79 -1.66 -7.33
N MET A 255 3.52 -1.61 -8.63
CA MET A 255 3.21 -2.80 -9.42
C MET A 255 4.42 -3.75 -9.51
N GLY A 256 5.61 -3.20 -9.76
CA GLY A 256 6.84 -3.98 -9.78
C GLY A 256 7.11 -4.69 -8.45
N THR A 257 6.97 -3.97 -7.33
CA THR A 257 7.16 -4.55 -5.99
C THR A 257 6.06 -5.55 -5.62
N ALA A 258 4.81 -5.32 -6.04
CA ALA A 258 3.71 -6.27 -5.82
C ALA A 258 3.93 -7.60 -6.54
N VAL A 259 4.36 -7.56 -7.81
CA VAL A 259 4.69 -8.78 -8.59
C VAL A 259 5.88 -9.53 -7.96
N LEU A 260 6.89 -8.82 -7.48
CA LEU A 260 8.06 -9.40 -6.81
C LEU A 260 7.77 -9.85 -5.36
N GLY A 261 6.54 -9.66 -4.88
CA GLY A 261 6.16 -10.01 -3.51
C GLY A 261 6.88 -9.19 -2.44
N ILE A 262 7.25 -7.94 -2.74
CA ILE A 262 7.97 -7.07 -1.79
C ILE A 262 6.98 -6.11 -1.13
N PRO A 263 6.71 -6.24 0.17
CA PRO A 263 5.86 -5.28 0.87
C PRO A 263 6.58 -3.93 1.03
N VAL A 264 6.07 -2.91 0.37
CA VAL A 264 6.62 -1.55 0.42
C VAL A 264 5.63 -0.57 1.05
N SER A 265 6.14 0.59 1.47
CA SER A 265 5.29 1.71 1.89
C SER A 265 4.81 2.48 0.68
N THR A 266 3.51 2.44 0.44
CA THR A 266 2.86 3.22 -0.62
C THR A 266 3.02 4.72 -0.40
N THR A 267 2.96 5.17 0.87
CA THR A 267 3.20 6.57 1.26
C THR A 267 4.61 7.03 0.89
N HIS A 268 5.65 6.26 1.21
CA HIS A 268 7.03 6.62 0.88
C HIS A 268 7.26 6.63 -0.63
N THR A 269 6.69 5.66 -1.34
CA THR A 269 6.83 5.55 -2.79
C THR A 269 6.24 6.76 -3.51
N ILE A 270 5.00 7.14 -3.18
CA ILE A 270 4.37 8.31 -3.83
C ILE A 270 5.04 9.63 -3.43
N THR A 271 5.48 9.75 -2.16
CA THR A 271 6.21 10.93 -1.71
C THR A 271 7.52 11.08 -2.48
N GLY A 272 8.27 9.99 -2.66
CA GLY A 272 9.48 9.99 -3.49
C GLY A 272 9.18 10.42 -4.93
N ALA A 273 8.14 9.87 -5.54
CA ALA A 273 7.73 10.22 -6.89
C ALA A 273 7.33 11.71 -7.02
N ILE A 274 6.62 12.26 -6.02
CA ILE A 274 6.25 13.69 -5.98
C ILE A 274 7.52 14.57 -5.88
N ILE A 275 8.47 14.21 -5.04
CA ILE A 275 9.77 14.93 -4.95
C ILE A 275 10.52 14.88 -6.28
N GLY A 276 10.46 13.73 -6.98
CA GLY A 276 11.15 13.56 -8.24
C GLY A 276 10.60 14.42 -9.40
N VAL A 277 9.33 14.84 -9.34
CA VAL A 277 8.69 15.68 -10.36
C VAL A 277 8.66 17.17 -10.01
N GLY A 278 9.01 17.55 -8.78
CA GLY A 278 9.07 18.95 -8.29
C GLY A 278 10.41 19.54 -8.51
#